data_db8ff33b76355387cba2903cdc8c8cb2
#
_entry.id   db8ff33b76355387cba2903cdc8c8cb2
#
_cell.length_a   1.000
_cell.length_b   1.000
_cell.length_c   1.000
_cell.angle_alpha   90.00
_cell.angle_beta   90.00
_cell.angle_gamma   90.00
#
_symmetry.space_group_name_H-M   'P 1'
#
loop_
_entity.id
_entity.type
_entity.pdbx_description
1 polymer ?
#
loop_
_entity_poly.entity_id
_entity_poly.type
_entity_poly.pdbx_seq_one_letter_code
_entity_poly.pdbx_strand_id
1 'polypeptide(L)'
;MTSFGVVARIRRVLSKRAGKKVKVGHTGTLDPFATGLMISVIGRECRNAVHYTKLDKVYEATFVLGQVSTTGDPEGEITLSEQELAPAPSLATVQEVVEQFTGEIRQRPPIFSAIKIGGQRAYKLARGGKEVEMPERTVTVYSLDILDYHYPELKIRTHVSSGTYIRSLAVDIGEALGTGAYCQRLRRSSIAKWNVADAQTLADFGIDD
;
A
#
# COMPACT_ATOMS: atom_id res chain seq x y z
N MET A 1 -11.62 -6.53 -4.07
CA MET A 1 -11.78 -6.04 -5.49
C MET A 1 -10.53 -5.27 -5.91
N THR A 2 -10.08 -5.30 -7.19
CA THR A 2 -8.92 -4.51 -7.64
C THR A 2 -9.30 -3.06 -7.93
N SER A 3 -8.34 -2.12 -7.80
CA SER A 3 -8.54 -0.70 -8.16
C SER A 3 -9.05 -0.51 -9.61
N PHE A 4 -8.62 -1.36 -10.53
CA PHE A 4 -9.12 -1.37 -11.91
C PHE A 4 -10.58 -1.84 -11.99
N GLY A 5 -10.96 -2.82 -11.19
CA GLY A 5 -12.34 -3.31 -11.08
C GLY A 5 -13.30 -2.22 -10.61
N VAL A 6 -12.89 -1.45 -9.59
CA VAL A 6 -13.63 -0.27 -9.10
C VAL A 6 -13.85 0.73 -10.22
N VAL A 7 -12.78 1.16 -10.91
CA VAL A 7 -12.85 2.11 -12.03
C VAL A 7 -13.77 1.61 -13.14
N ALA A 8 -13.70 0.33 -13.47
CA ALA A 8 -14.54 -0.25 -14.53
C ALA A 8 -16.04 -0.19 -14.19
N ARG A 9 -16.39 -0.46 -12.92
CA ARG A 9 -17.79 -0.40 -12.43
C ARG A 9 -18.30 1.05 -12.39
N ILE A 10 -17.53 1.98 -11.79
CA ILE A 10 -17.88 3.42 -11.80
C ILE A 10 -18.06 3.93 -13.23
N ARG A 11 -17.14 3.60 -14.12
CA ARG A 11 -17.26 3.99 -15.54
C ARG A 11 -18.54 3.47 -16.20
N ARG A 12 -18.93 2.22 -15.91
CA ARG A 12 -20.18 1.64 -16.43
C ARG A 12 -21.39 2.44 -15.96
N VAL A 13 -21.49 2.72 -14.66
CA VAL A 13 -22.60 3.48 -14.07
C VAL A 13 -22.67 4.89 -14.66
N LEU A 14 -21.55 5.61 -14.67
CA LEU A 14 -21.52 6.99 -15.19
C LEU A 14 -21.80 7.05 -16.69
N SER A 15 -21.32 6.10 -17.49
CA SER A 15 -21.58 6.04 -18.93
C SER A 15 -23.07 5.76 -19.21
N LYS A 16 -23.70 4.88 -18.42
CA LYS A 16 -25.14 4.61 -18.53
C LYS A 16 -25.96 5.85 -18.18
N ARG A 17 -25.63 6.54 -17.08
CA ARG A 17 -26.32 7.78 -16.65
C ARG A 17 -26.17 8.92 -17.68
N ALA A 18 -24.99 9.02 -18.31
CA ALA A 18 -24.71 10.09 -19.28
C ALA A 18 -25.18 9.78 -20.73
N GLY A 19 -25.65 8.57 -21.02
CA GLY A 19 -26.01 8.14 -22.37
C GLY A 19 -24.83 8.09 -23.36
N LYS A 20 -23.57 8.17 -22.86
CA LYS A 20 -22.34 8.16 -23.66
C LYS A 20 -21.16 7.64 -22.86
N LYS A 21 -20.11 7.23 -23.57
CA LYS A 21 -18.85 6.75 -22.94
C LYS A 21 -18.20 7.84 -22.10
N VAL A 22 -18.07 7.61 -20.79
CA VAL A 22 -17.36 8.49 -19.82
C VAL A 22 -15.99 7.91 -19.57
N LYS A 23 -14.93 8.73 -19.63
CA LYS A 23 -13.58 8.35 -19.25
C LYS A 23 -13.46 8.42 -17.75
N VAL A 24 -12.94 7.34 -17.13
CA VAL A 24 -12.66 7.27 -15.69
C VAL A 24 -11.29 6.61 -15.49
N GLY A 25 -10.50 7.13 -14.57
CA GLY A 25 -9.22 6.59 -14.15
C GLY A 25 -9.05 6.72 -12.64
N HIS A 26 -8.12 5.96 -12.04
CA HIS A 26 -7.67 6.15 -10.66
C HIS A 26 -6.27 6.75 -10.63
N THR A 27 -5.90 7.34 -9.48
CA THR A 27 -4.63 8.07 -9.32
C THR A 27 -3.69 7.45 -8.30
N GLY A 28 -3.90 6.18 -7.96
CA GLY A 28 -3.05 5.42 -7.04
C GLY A 28 -3.68 4.06 -6.77
N THR A 29 -3.01 3.02 -7.23
CA THR A 29 -3.45 1.64 -6.98
C THR A 29 -3.49 1.38 -5.46
N LEU A 30 -4.55 0.73 -5.01
CA LEU A 30 -4.58 0.00 -3.75
C LEU A 30 -4.34 -1.47 -4.06
N ASP A 31 -3.52 -2.12 -3.24
CA ASP A 31 -3.34 -3.57 -3.32
C ASP A 31 -4.68 -4.27 -3.04
N PRO A 32 -4.94 -5.49 -3.56
CA PRO A 32 -6.25 -6.13 -3.45
C PRO A 32 -6.71 -6.38 -2.01
N PHE A 33 -5.77 -6.64 -1.08
CA PHE A 33 -6.07 -6.82 0.34
C PHE A 33 -6.32 -5.48 1.08
N ALA A 34 -5.87 -4.34 0.50
CA ALA A 34 -5.97 -3.04 1.13
C ALA A 34 -7.36 -2.43 0.97
N THR A 35 -7.73 -1.57 1.93
CA THR A 35 -8.96 -0.80 1.95
C THR A 35 -8.70 0.72 1.94
N GLY A 36 -9.76 1.51 1.89
CA GLY A 36 -9.69 2.95 2.11
C GLY A 36 -9.83 3.81 0.86
N LEU A 37 -9.29 5.02 0.94
CA LEU A 37 -9.54 6.10 -0.02
C LEU A 37 -8.89 5.85 -1.38
N MET A 38 -9.66 6.05 -2.45
CA MET A 38 -9.17 6.08 -3.81
C MET A 38 -9.72 7.32 -4.55
N ILE A 39 -8.85 8.12 -5.14
CA ILE A 39 -9.28 9.23 -6.00
C ILE A 39 -9.52 8.70 -7.41
N SER A 40 -10.76 8.83 -7.87
CA SER A 40 -11.16 8.57 -9.26
C SER A 40 -11.30 9.88 -10.02
N VAL A 41 -10.62 10.00 -11.15
CA VAL A 41 -10.69 11.16 -12.05
C VAL A 41 -11.61 10.86 -13.22
N ILE A 42 -12.51 11.83 -13.55
CA ILE A 42 -13.62 11.62 -14.51
C ILE A 42 -13.52 12.63 -15.64
N GLY A 43 -13.78 12.20 -16.86
CA GLY A 43 -13.88 13.06 -18.04
C GLY A 43 -12.56 13.78 -18.34
N ARG A 44 -12.62 15.12 -18.39
CA ARG A 44 -11.45 15.97 -18.68
C ARG A 44 -10.40 15.91 -17.60
N GLU A 45 -10.79 15.66 -16.33
CA GLU A 45 -9.88 15.58 -15.19
C GLU A 45 -8.90 14.41 -15.30
N CYS A 46 -9.17 13.41 -16.14
CA CYS A 46 -8.20 12.35 -16.42
C CYS A 46 -6.86 12.86 -16.99
N ARG A 47 -6.80 14.08 -17.50
CA ARG A 47 -5.53 14.71 -17.96
C ARG A 47 -4.64 15.10 -16.78
N ASN A 48 -5.24 15.39 -15.62
CA ASN A 48 -4.57 15.82 -14.40
C ASN A 48 -4.23 14.64 -13.46
N ALA A 49 -4.46 13.38 -13.88
CA ALA A 49 -4.23 12.19 -13.07
C ALA A 49 -2.85 12.12 -12.43
N VAL A 50 -1.81 12.59 -13.14
CA VAL A 50 -0.43 12.61 -12.64
C VAL A 50 -0.27 13.50 -11.41
N HIS A 51 -0.97 14.65 -11.37
CA HIS A 51 -0.96 15.53 -10.20
C HIS A 51 -1.44 14.79 -8.95
N TYR A 52 -2.59 14.14 -9.02
CA TYR A 52 -3.16 13.39 -7.89
C TYR A 52 -2.31 12.17 -7.49
N THR A 53 -1.62 11.55 -8.44
CA THR A 53 -0.74 10.41 -8.16
C THR A 53 0.43 10.79 -7.26
N LYS A 54 0.95 12.03 -7.40
CA LYS A 54 2.10 12.53 -6.67
C LYS A 54 1.80 13.04 -5.26
N LEU A 55 0.53 13.10 -4.86
CA LEU A 55 0.13 13.57 -3.54
C LEU A 55 0.57 12.60 -2.44
N ASP A 56 0.83 13.13 -1.25
CA ASP A 56 1.17 12.36 -0.06
C ASP A 56 -0.04 11.59 0.46
N LYS A 57 0.22 10.54 1.21
CA LYS A 57 -0.82 9.62 1.70
C LYS A 57 -0.61 9.30 3.16
N VAL A 58 -1.72 9.10 3.86
CA VAL A 58 -1.71 8.53 5.22
C VAL A 58 -2.31 7.14 5.18
N TYR A 59 -1.63 6.23 5.87
CA TYR A 59 -2.07 4.85 5.99
C TYR A 59 -2.15 4.45 7.46
N GLU A 60 -3.08 3.57 7.75
CA GLU A 60 -3.11 2.73 8.94
C GLU A 60 -2.82 1.30 8.52
N ALA A 61 -1.91 0.63 9.20
CA ALA A 61 -1.50 -0.72 8.88
C ALA A 61 -1.31 -1.57 10.13
N THR A 62 -1.50 -2.89 9.97
CA THR A 62 -1.12 -3.88 10.95
C THR A 62 -0.01 -4.73 10.35
N PHE A 63 1.15 -4.73 11.00
CA PHE A 63 2.26 -5.61 10.68
C PHE A 63 2.22 -6.82 11.62
N VAL A 64 2.52 -7.99 11.11
CA VAL A 64 2.69 -9.21 11.92
C VAL A 64 4.17 -9.55 11.95
N LEU A 65 4.74 -9.51 13.15
CA LEU A 65 6.12 -9.87 13.44
C LEU A 65 6.25 -11.39 13.61
N GLY A 66 7.47 -11.94 13.44
CA GLY A 66 7.72 -13.36 13.57
C GLY A 66 7.31 -14.20 12.36
N GLN A 67 6.71 -13.59 11.35
CA GLN A 67 6.28 -14.23 10.11
C GLN A 67 6.73 -13.41 8.91
N VAL A 68 6.98 -14.08 7.80
CA VAL A 68 7.32 -13.46 6.52
C VAL A 68 6.34 -13.91 5.43
N SER A 69 6.14 -13.07 4.43
CA SER A 69 5.32 -13.40 3.26
C SER A 69 6.10 -13.18 1.98
N THR A 70 5.96 -14.06 1.01
CA THR A 70 6.63 -13.96 -0.30
C THR A 70 6.26 -12.70 -1.09
N THR A 71 5.12 -12.07 -0.75
CA THR A 71 4.66 -10.81 -1.37
C THR A 71 4.72 -9.62 -0.41
N GLY A 72 5.09 -9.86 0.85
CA GLY A 72 5.05 -8.86 1.93
C GLY A 72 3.63 -8.53 2.40
N ASP A 73 2.61 -9.30 1.98
CA ASP A 73 1.19 -9.13 2.30
C ASP A 73 0.47 -10.50 2.41
N PRO A 74 -0.82 -10.57 2.77
CA PRO A 74 -1.55 -11.83 2.96
C PRO A 74 -1.80 -12.63 1.68
N GLU A 75 -1.52 -12.08 0.50
CA GLU A 75 -1.73 -12.77 -0.79
C GLU A 75 -0.58 -13.73 -1.12
N GLY A 76 0.56 -13.60 -0.44
CA GLY A 76 1.71 -14.48 -0.57
C GLY A 76 1.65 -15.71 0.35
N GLU A 77 2.59 -16.61 0.15
CA GLU A 77 2.83 -17.72 1.08
C GLU A 77 3.43 -17.14 2.37
N ILE A 78 2.76 -17.42 3.50
CA ILE A 78 3.19 -16.97 4.82
C ILE A 78 3.88 -18.11 5.52
N THR A 79 5.10 -17.86 6.02
CA THR A 79 5.89 -18.81 6.79
C THR A 79 6.39 -18.15 8.07
N LEU A 80 6.76 -18.97 9.06
CA LEU A 80 7.49 -18.47 10.22
C LEU A 80 8.84 -17.91 9.78
N SER A 81 9.26 -16.83 10.40
CA SER A 81 10.59 -16.29 10.17
C SER A 81 11.66 -17.24 10.75
N GLU A 82 12.74 -17.47 10.03
CA GLU A 82 13.88 -18.22 10.55
C GLU A 82 14.50 -17.56 11.80
N GLN A 83 14.19 -16.30 12.04
CA GLN A 83 14.63 -15.50 13.19
C GLN A 83 13.69 -15.59 14.40
N GLU A 84 12.63 -16.42 14.33
CA GLU A 84 11.60 -16.55 15.39
C GLU A 84 12.12 -17.06 16.75
N LEU A 85 13.37 -17.53 16.82
CA LEU A 85 14.00 -17.99 18.07
C LEU A 85 14.38 -16.85 19.03
N ALA A 86 14.25 -15.59 18.62
CA ALA A 86 14.47 -14.45 19.49
C ALA A 86 13.24 -14.16 20.36
N PRO A 87 13.41 -13.73 21.62
CA PRO A 87 12.29 -13.31 22.45
C PRO A 87 11.56 -12.13 21.80
N ALA A 88 10.24 -12.05 22.00
CA ALA A 88 9.43 -10.95 21.49
C ALA A 88 10.07 -9.59 21.86
N PRO A 89 10.29 -8.68 20.91
CA PRO A 89 10.87 -7.39 21.20
C PRO A 89 9.98 -6.59 22.17
N SER A 90 10.62 -5.85 23.07
CA SER A 90 9.90 -4.95 23.97
C SER A 90 9.32 -3.77 23.20
N LEU A 91 8.29 -3.10 23.76
CA LEU A 91 7.76 -1.87 23.17
C LEU A 91 8.86 -0.81 22.98
N ALA A 92 9.77 -0.67 23.92
CA ALA A 92 10.89 0.27 23.83
C ALA A 92 11.78 -0.05 22.61
N THR A 93 12.14 -1.32 22.42
CA THR A 93 12.92 -1.77 21.26
C THR A 93 12.18 -1.48 19.94
N VAL A 94 10.85 -1.73 19.90
CA VAL A 94 10.04 -1.43 18.73
C VAL A 94 10.01 0.08 18.43
N GLN A 95 9.88 0.92 19.46
CA GLN A 95 9.91 2.38 19.32
C GLN A 95 11.24 2.87 18.73
N GLU A 96 12.36 2.42 19.30
CA GLU A 96 13.72 2.77 18.83
C GLU A 96 13.93 2.39 17.36
N VAL A 97 13.44 1.23 16.94
CA VAL A 97 13.57 0.79 15.53
C VAL A 97 12.64 1.59 14.63
N VAL A 98 11.39 1.78 15.00
CA VAL A 98 10.39 2.52 14.20
C VAL A 98 10.84 3.97 13.96
N GLU A 99 11.46 4.63 14.94
CA GLU A 99 12.00 5.99 14.80
C GLU A 99 13.02 6.10 13.66
N GLN A 100 13.81 5.06 13.39
CA GLN A 100 14.82 5.05 12.34
C GLN A 100 14.21 5.08 10.93
N PHE A 101 12.94 4.75 10.78
CA PHE A 101 12.23 4.76 9.51
C PHE A 101 11.47 6.07 9.26
N THR A 102 11.71 7.11 10.06
CA THR A 102 11.17 8.47 9.83
C THR A 102 12.19 9.33 9.09
N GLY A 103 11.73 10.16 8.17
CA GLY A 103 12.58 10.99 7.31
C GLY A 103 12.77 10.40 5.92
N GLU A 104 13.88 10.72 5.28
CA GLU A 104 14.24 10.14 3.99
C GLU A 104 14.82 8.75 4.19
N ILE A 105 14.19 7.75 3.58
CA ILE A 105 14.63 6.36 3.61
C ILE A 105 14.84 5.82 2.19
N ARG A 106 15.77 4.88 2.07
CA ARG A 106 15.92 4.09 0.84
C ARG A 106 15.02 2.86 0.95
N GLN A 107 14.20 2.65 -0.04
CA GLN A 107 13.25 1.55 -0.06
C GLN A 107 13.34 0.78 -1.36
N ARG A 108 13.37 -0.54 -1.26
CA ARG A 108 13.23 -1.44 -2.41
C ARG A 108 11.75 -1.79 -2.58
N PRO A 109 11.13 -1.37 -3.70
CA PRO A 109 9.73 -1.72 -3.96
C PRO A 109 9.52 -3.22 -4.04
N PRO A 110 8.34 -3.73 -3.64
CA PRO A 110 8.07 -5.16 -3.76
C PRO A 110 8.01 -5.57 -5.24
N ILE A 111 8.43 -6.79 -5.55
CA ILE A 111 8.42 -7.36 -6.92
C ILE A 111 6.99 -7.35 -7.48
N PHE A 112 5.99 -7.64 -6.62
CA PHE A 112 4.57 -7.57 -6.98
C PHE A 112 4.06 -6.13 -6.92
N SER A 113 4.58 -5.27 -7.81
CA SER A 113 4.20 -3.86 -7.93
C SER A 113 3.90 -3.45 -9.37
N ALA A 114 3.28 -2.28 -9.53
CA ALA A 114 2.94 -1.72 -10.85
C ALA A 114 4.12 -0.98 -11.53
N ILE A 115 5.31 -0.99 -10.92
CA ILE A 115 6.52 -0.37 -11.47
C ILE A 115 6.88 -1.02 -12.80
N LYS A 116 7.36 -0.20 -13.73
CA LYS A 116 7.83 -0.68 -15.03
C LYS A 116 9.35 -0.87 -15.00
N ILE A 117 9.79 -2.05 -15.41
CA ILE A 117 11.20 -2.41 -15.60
C ILE A 117 11.35 -2.85 -17.05
N GLY A 118 12.21 -2.21 -17.82
CA GLY A 118 12.36 -2.48 -19.23
C GLY A 118 11.05 -2.34 -20.03
N GLY A 119 10.16 -1.43 -19.64
CA GLY A 119 8.86 -1.20 -20.28
C GLY A 119 7.73 -2.15 -19.85
N GLN A 120 8.02 -3.21 -19.11
CA GLN A 120 7.03 -4.18 -18.59
C GLN A 120 6.80 -3.96 -17.09
N ARG A 121 5.60 -4.27 -16.60
CA ARG A 121 5.28 -4.15 -15.18
C ARG A 121 5.95 -5.28 -14.39
N ALA A 122 6.58 -4.96 -13.24
CA ALA A 122 7.32 -5.90 -12.40
C ALA A 122 6.48 -7.13 -12.02
N TYR A 123 5.21 -6.95 -11.63
CA TYR A 123 4.33 -8.07 -11.29
C TYR A 123 4.10 -9.06 -12.45
N LYS A 124 4.17 -8.59 -13.72
CA LYS A 124 4.03 -9.50 -14.89
C LYS A 124 5.29 -10.32 -15.11
N LEU A 125 6.45 -9.72 -14.88
CA LEU A 125 7.74 -10.40 -14.97
C LEU A 125 7.84 -11.47 -13.88
N ALA A 126 7.49 -11.13 -12.64
CA ALA A 126 7.49 -12.05 -11.50
C ALA A 126 6.57 -13.27 -11.73
N ARG A 127 5.33 -13.04 -12.19
CA ARG A 127 4.41 -14.15 -12.55
C ARG A 127 4.91 -15.01 -13.70
N GLY A 128 5.79 -14.49 -14.54
CA GLY A 128 6.45 -15.23 -15.61
C GLY A 128 7.72 -15.97 -15.16
N GLY A 129 8.01 -16.03 -13.85
CA GLY A 129 9.18 -16.73 -13.29
C GLY A 129 10.52 -16.03 -13.59
N LYS A 130 10.51 -14.76 -14.01
CA LYS A 130 11.73 -14.00 -14.26
C LYS A 130 12.22 -13.38 -12.95
N GLU A 131 13.50 -13.55 -12.67
CA GLU A 131 14.15 -12.75 -11.62
C GLU A 131 14.12 -11.27 -12.02
N VAL A 132 13.66 -10.44 -11.08
CA VAL A 132 13.51 -9.01 -11.31
C VAL A 132 14.22 -8.28 -10.18
N GLU A 133 15.33 -7.65 -10.51
CA GLU A 133 15.99 -6.76 -9.57
C GLU A 133 15.22 -5.43 -9.51
N MET A 134 14.68 -5.14 -8.34
CA MET A 134 13.93 -3.91 -8.10
C MET A 134 14.90 -2.79 -7.70
N PRO A 135 14.97 -1.67 -8.47
CA PRO A 135 15.84 -0.56 -8.12
C PRO A 135 15.36 0.10 -6.82
N GLU A 136 16.29 0.36 -5.93
CA GLU A 136 16.03 1.16 -4.74
C GLU A 136 15.65 2.59 -5.14
N ARG A 137 14.86 3.22 -4.30
CA ARG A 137 14.49 4.62 -4.45
C ARG A 137 14.38 5.30 -3.11
N THR A 138 14.63 6.59 -3.09
CA THR A 138 14.41 7.43 -1.92
C THR A 138 12.92 7.78 -1.83
N VAL A 139 12.36 7.62 -0.64
CA VAL A 139 11.00 8.04 -0.27
C VAL A 139 11.06 8.76 1.06
N THR A 140 10.04 9.55 1.38
CA THR A 140 9.97 10.27 2.65
C THR A 140 8.83 9.71 3.50
N VAL A 141 9.15 9.34 4.72
CA VAL A 141 8.20 9.03 5.79
C VAL A 141 8.13 10.26 6.69
N TYR A 142 7.07 11.05 6.58
CA TYR A 142 6.91 12.29 7.35
C TYR A 142 6.58 12.03 8.81
N SER A 143 5.82 10.98 9.08
CA SER A 143 5.58 10.45 10.42
C SER A 143 5.32 8.96 10.39
N LEU A 144 5.66 8.29 11.50
CA LEU A 144 5.40 6.88 11.73
C LEU A 144 5.08 6.67 13.21
N ASP A 145 3.79 6.59 13.51
CA ASP A 145 3.26 6.53 14.87
C ASP A 145 2.82 5.10 15.20
N ILE A 146 3.24 4.57 16.34
CA ILE A 146 2.74 3.30 16.88
C ILE A 146 1.38 3.57 17.51
N LEU A 147 0.33 2.93 17.00
CA LEU A 147 -1.02 3.03 17.55
C LEU A 147 -1.26 1.99 18.65
N ASP A 148 -0.68 0.80 18.48
CA ASP A 148 -0.84 -0.32 19.38
C ASP A 148 0.24 -1.37 19.12
N TYR A 149 0.71 -2.03 20.17
CA TYR A 149 1.67 -3.12 20.05
C TYR A 149 1.37 -4.22 21.06
N HIS A 150 0.98 -5.37 20.54
CA HIS A 150 0.86 -6.63 21.28
C HIS A 150 1.43 -7.74 20.40
N TYR A 151 2.64 -8.20 20.69
CA TYR A 151 3.29 -9.22 19.86
C TYR A 151 2.36 -10.39 19.56
N PRO A 152 2.25 -10.82 18.29
CA PRO A 152 3.05 -10.40 17.14
C PRO A 152 2.50 -9.17 16.38
N GLU A 153 1.39 -8.56 16.77
CA GLU A 153 0.77 -7.45 16.04
C GLU A 153 1.38 -6.09 16.41
N LEU A 154 1.82 -5.35 15.39
CA LEU A 154 2.22 -3.94 15.47
C LEU A 154 1.31 -3.10 14.59
N LYS A 155 0.49 -2.23 15.21
CA LYS A 155 -0.39 -1.31 14.49
C LYS A 155 0.25 0.06 14.40
N ILE A 156 0.32 0.59 13.19
CA ILE A 156 0.93 1.88 12.93
C ILE A 156 0.01 2.80 12.12
N ARG A 157 0.26 4.10 12.27
CA ARG A 157 -0.19 5.13 11.34
C ARG A 157 1.03 5.80 10.75
N THR A 158 1.04 6.02 9.43
CA THR A 158 2.17 6.65 8.77
C THR A 158 1.72 7.64 7.70
N HIS A 159 2.39 8.81 7.66
CA HIS A 159 2.26 9.81 6.62
C HIS A 159 3.49 9.71 5.71
N VAL A 160 3.30 9.49 4.43
CA VAL A 160 4.38 9.16 3.50
C VAL A 160 4.24 9.90 2.17
N SER A 161 5.38 10.14 1.53
CA SER A 161 5.45 10.65 0.16
C SER A 161 4.85 9.65 -0.84
N SER A 162 4.50 10.17 -2.00
CA SER A 162 3.99 9.31 -3.09
C SER A 162 5.03 8.28 -3.49
N GLY A 163 4.55 7.06 -3.72
CA GLY A 163 5.40 5.96 -4.16
C GLY A 163 6.00 5.13 -3.03
N THR A 164 5.81 5.49 -1.77
CA THR A 164 6.19 4.65 -0.62
C THR A 164 5.33 3.38 -0.58
N TYR A 165 5.97 2.24 -0.36
CA TYR A 165 5.32 0.94 -0.19
C TYR A 165 5.28 0.56 1.29
N ILE A 166 4.07 0.49 1.85
CA ILE A 166 3.88 0.12 3.26
C ILE A 166 4.23 -1.35 3.49
N ARG A 167 4.10 -2.21 2.48
CA ARG A 167 4.56 -3.61 2.53
C ARG A 167 6.07 -3.71 2.70
N SER A 168 6.84 -2.93 1.93
CA SER A 168 8.30 -2.89 2.13
C SER A 168 8.66 -2.33 3.50
N LEU A 169 7.95 -1.30 3.98
CA LEU A 169 8.17 -0.75 5.31
C LEU A 169 7.96 -1.81 6.41
N ALA A 170 6.95 -2.68 6.26
CA ALA A 170 6.73 -3.79 7.19
C ALA A 170 7.91 -4.78 7.19
N VAL A 171 8.39 -5.16 6.00
CA VAL A 171 9.53 -6.08 5.85
C VAL A 171 10.79 -5.46 6.45
N ASP A 172 11.09 -4.20 6.08
CA ASP A 172 12.31 -3.50 6.54
C ASP A 172 12.32 -3.33 8.07
N ILE A 173 11.19 -2.99 8.69
CA ILE A 173 11.05 -2.90 10.16
C ILE A 173 11.20 -4.29 10.80
N GLY A 174 10.59 -5.33 10.23
CA GLY A 174 10.73 -6.69 10.72
C GLY A 174 12.16 -7.21 10.66
N GLU A 175 12.89 -6.88 9.61
CA GLU A 175 14.33 -7.20 9.47
C GLU A 175 15.15 -6.45 10.52
N ALA A 176 14.90 -5.15 10.73
CA ALA A 176 15.61 -4.35 11.72
C ALA A 176 15.33 -4.81 13.16
N LEU A 177 14.14 -5.35 13.44
CA LEU A 177 13.79 -5.97 14.72
C LEU A 177 14.37 -7.39 14.88
N GLY A 178 14.92 -7.99 13.82
CA GLY A 178 15.38 -9.38 13.83
C GLY A 178 14.25 -10.40 13.96
N THR A 179 13.02 -10.04 13.61
CA THR A 179 11.84 -10.93 13.71
C THR A 179 11.31 -11.36 12.34
N GLY A 180 11.64 -10.62 11.27
CA GLY A 180 10.83 -10.64 10.06
C GLY A 180 9.44 -10.05 10.30
N ALA A 181 8.78 -9.60 9.23
CA ALA A 181 7.39 -9.15 9.28
C ALA A 181 6.74 -9.11 7.88
N TYR A 182 5.41 -9.02 7.87
CA TYR A 182 4.63 -8.68 6.69
C TYR A 182 3.46 -7.75 7.04
N CYS A 183 2.94 -7.04 6.04
CA CYS A 183 1.79 -6.15 6.19
C CYS A 183 0.48 -6.94 6.09
N GLN A 184 -0.16 -7.27 7.21
CA GLN A 184 -1.39 -8.05 7.26
C GLN A 184 -2.63 -7.24 6.87
N ARG A 185 -2.71 -5.98 7.35
CA ARG A 185 -3.82 -5.07 7.06
C ARG A 185 -3.29 -3.73 6.62
N LEU A 186 -3.97 -3.14 5.65
CA LEU A 186 -3.61 -1.83 5.12
C LEU A 186 -4.86 -1.04 4.79
N ARG A 187 -4.93 0.19 5.30
CA ARG A 187 -6.01 1.13 5.01
C ARG A 187 -5.42 2.49 4.66
N ARG A 188 -5.69 2.99 3.46
CA ARG A 188 -5.36 4.38 3.12
C ARG A 188 -6.43 5.31 3.65
N SER A 189 -6.14 6.02 4.73
CA SER A 189 -7.08 6.90 5.42
C SER A 189 -7.18 8.27 4.75
N SER A 190 -6.09 8.79 4.15
CA SER A 190 -6.16 10.05 3.42
C SER A 190 -5.19 10.14 2.23
N ILE A 191 -5.47 11.06 1.32
CA ILE A 191 -4.62 11.50 0.21
C ILE A 191 -4.63 13.03 0.26
N ALA A 192 -3.51 13.66 0.64
CA ALA A 192 -3.44 15.10 0.90
C ALA A 192 -4.62 15.56 1.79
N LYS A 193 -5.45 16.49 1.29
CA LYS A 193 -6.60 17.04 2.03
C LYS A 193 -7.85 16.15 2.04
N TRP A 194 -7.91 15.09 1.25
CA TRP A 194 -9.09 14.21 1.17
C TRP A 194 -8.98 13.09 2.19
N ASN A 195 -10.06 12.88 2.94
CA ASN A 195 -10.17 11.85 3.95
C ASN A 195 -11.16 10.76 3.52
N VAL A 196 -10.92 9.53 3.94
CA VAL A 196 -11.80 8.40 3.67
C VAL A 196 -13.18 8.56 4.30
N ALA A 197 -13.28 9.31 5.39
CA ALA A 197 -14.56 9.59 6.06
C ALA A 197 -15.51 10.45 5.20
N ASP A 198 -14.97 11.27 4.30
CA ASP A 198 -15.73 12.14 3.40
C ASP A 198 -15.97 11.50 2.03
N ALA A 199 -15.48 10.28 1.84
CA ALA A 199 -15.55 9.59 0.55
C ALA A 199 -16.92 8.93 0.34
N GLN A 200 -17.37 8.93 -0.91
CA GLN A 200 -18.49 8.12 -1.33
C GLN A 200 -18.11 6.63 -1.38
N THR A 201 -19.01 5.77 -0.95
CA THR A 201 -18.88 4.33 -1.04
C THR A 201 -19.27 3.81 -2.44
N LEU A 202 -18.94 2.58 -2.76
CA LEU A 202 -19.41 1.97 -4.02
C LEU A 202 -20.94 1.82 -4.04
N ALA A 203 -21.56 1.58 -2.88
CA ALA A 203 -23.00 1.51 -2.74
C ALA A 203 -23.71 2.81 -3.13
N ASP A 204 -23.11 3.99 -2.87
CA ASP A 204 -23.63 5.29 -3.29
C ASP A 204 -23.71 5.43 -4.81
N PHE A 205 -22.93 4.65 -5.53
CA PHE A 205 -23.00 4.54 -7.00
C PHE A 205 -23.96 3.46 -7.47
N GLY A 206 -24.60 2.70 -6.57
CA GLY A 206 -25.41 1.52 -6.89
C GLY A 206 -24.54 0.36 -7.39
N ILE A 207 -23.36 0.20 -6.80
CA ILE A 207 -22.41 -0.87 -7.08
C ILE A 207 -22.35 -1.74 -5.83
N ASP A 208 -22.95 -2.94 -5.92
CA ASP A 208 -22.83 -3.96 -4.89
C ASP A 208 -21.44 -4.63 -4.95
N ASP A 209 -20.95 -5.10 -3.79
CA ASP A 209 -19.64 -5.76 -3.65
C ASP A 209 -19.54 -7.11 -4.38
#